data_f6bca453476879f2db39ddb314c0019d
#
_entry.id   f6bca453476879f2db39ddb314c0019d
#
_cell.length_a   1.000
_cell.length_b   1.000
_cell.length_c   1.000
_cell.angle_alpha   90.00
_cell.angle_beta   90.00
_cell.angle_gamma   90.00
#
_symmetry.space_group_name_H-M   'P 1'
#
loop_
_entity.id
_entity.type
_entity.pdbx_description
1 polymer ?
#
loop_
_entity_poly.entity_id
_entity_poly.type
_entity_poly.pdbx_seq_one_letter_code
_entity_poly.pdbx_strand_id
1 'polypeptide(L)'
;MKKLVFASLALFVTVITACNNHKTLPIYGEREAVITKDKAGVERIDTVYQTIPAFKFLNQDSTYISEETFKGKVYVADFFFTSCTTICPTMHRNLKTVYEEFKSNPDVMFLSHTIDFKYDKPAVLKKYAEKLGITGDKWQFAYGSKEEVYHLAEKNYLTVVQEDSTTRDGFIHQGWFVLIDKQKRMRGAYDGTKTEQVEQLKKDLVILLAEEK
;
A
#
# COMPACT_ATOMS: atom_id res chain seq x y z
N MET A 1 6.11 19.68 78.93
CA MET A 1 5.68 18.50 78.21
C MET A 1 5.33 18.90 76.78
N LYS A 2 6.28 18.75 75.85
CA LYS A 2 6.09 19.15 74.46
C LYS A 2 5.65 17.92 73.65
N LYS A 3 4.48 17.96 73.07
CA LYS A 3 3.96 16.91 72.19
C LYS A 3 4.49 17.16 70.79
N LEU A 4 5.35 16.27 70.27
CA LEU A 4 5.73 16.23 68.84
C LEU A 4 4.59 15.62 68.05
N VAL A 5 4.11 16.41 67.08
CA VAL A 5 3.15 15.92 66.06
C VAL A 5 3.99 15.55 64.85
N PHE A 6 4.11 14.25 64.52
CA PHE A 6 4.68 13.76 63.29
C PHE A 6 3.63 13.85 62.20
N ALA A 7 3.80 14.77 61.25
CA ALA A 7 3.00 14.85 60.04
C ALA A 7 3.65 13.92 59.00
N SER A 8 3.04 12.75 58.76
CA SER A 8 3.41 11.85 57.64
C SER A 8 2.89 12.41 56.33
N LEU A 9 3.78 12.93 55.50
CA LEU A 9 3.50 13.34 54.14
C LEU A 9 3.49 12.09 53.23
N ALA A 10 2.29 11.53 52.94
CA ALA A 10 2.13 10.45 52.01
C ALA A 10 2.28 10.99 50.57
N LEU A 11 3.42 10.70 49.94
CA LEU A 11 3.70 11.03 48.53
C LEU A 11 2.87 10.07 47.63
N PHE A 12 1.77 10.56 47.10
CA PHE A 12 0.94 9.81 46.15
C PHE A 12 1.59 9.90 44.77
N VAL A 13 2.37 8.88 44.42
CA VAL A 13 2.92 8.73 43.07
C VAL A 13 1.80 8.24 42.15
N THR A 14 1.16 9.16 41.46
CA THR A 14 0.24 8.83 40.35
C THR A 14 1.07 8.33 39.16
N VAL A 15 1.13 7.01 39.00
CA VAL A 15 1.62 6.38 37.78
C VAL A 15 0.60 6.66 36.68
N ILE A 16 0.89 7.67 35.85
CA ILE A 16 0.13 7.92 34.62
C ILE A 16 0.54 6.82 33.65
N THR A 17 -0.24 5.72 33.63
CA THR A 17 -0.21 4.76 32.54
C THR A 17 -0.70 5.49 31.30
N ALA A 18 0.19 6.05 30.51
CA ALA A 18 -0.12 6.51 29.17
C ALA A 18 -0.57 5.28 28.38
N CYS A 19 -1.89 5.12 28.20
CA CYS A 19 -2.43 4.21 27.20
C CYS A 19 -1.88 4.67 25.85
N ASN A 20 -0.84 4.01 25.39
CA ASN A 20 -0.30 4.20 24.05
C ASN A 20 -1.35 3.63 23.09
N ASN A 21 -2.30 4.47 22.70
CA ASN A 21 -3.35 4.11 21.75
C ASN A 21 -2.70 4.04 20.35
N HIS A 22 -1.91 2.99 20.11
CA HIS A 22 -1.36 2.72 18.79
C HIS A 22 -2.55 2.49 17.85
N LYS A 23 -2.84 3.50 17.06
CA LYS A 23 -3.85 3.41 16.00
C LYS A 23 -3.32 2.39 14.98
N THR A 24 -4.00 1.26 14.87
CA THR A 24 -3.70 0.24 13.86
C THR A 24 -4.65 0.37 12.68
N LEU A 25 -4.15 0.11 11.47
CA LEU A 25 -4.98 0.12 10.28
C LEU A 25 -5.72 -1.21 10.12
N PRO A 26 -6.93 -1.20 9.55
CA PRO A 26 -7.65 -2.42 9.22
C PRO A 26 -6.88 -3.28 8.19
N ILE A 27 -7.23 -4.57 8.13
CA ILE A 27 -6.79 -5.48 7.08
C ILE A 27 -8.02 -5.79 6.22
N TYR A 28 -7.91 -5.55 4.92
CA TYR A 28 -8.96 -5.78 3.93
C TYR A 28 -8.71 -7.09 3.16
N GLY A 29 -9.75 -7.58 2.48
CA GLY A 29 -9.73 -8.81 1.71
C GLY A 29 -10.33 -9.99 2.47
N GLU A 30 -10.28 -11.15 1.84
CA GLU A 30 -10.79 -12.40 2.40
C GLU A 30 -9.94 -12.83 3.60
N ARG A 31 -10.59 -13.54 4.53
CA ARG A 31 -9.93 -14.11 5.71
C ARG A 31 -10.57 -15.44 6.08
N GLU A 32 -9.74 -16.37 6.49
CA GLU A 32 -10.17 -17.70 6.91
C GLU A 32 -9.71 -17.98 8.35
N ALA A 33 -10.59 -18.63 9.11
CA ALA A 33 -10.21 -19.18 10.41
C ALA A 33 -9.56 -20.54 10.20
N VAL A 34 -8.32 -20.70 10.67
CA VAL A 34 -7.60 -21.97 10.59
C VAL A 34 -7.28 -22.48 11.99
N ILE A 35 -7.38 -23.78 12.19
CA ILE A 35 -7.00 -24.42 13.44
C ILE A 35 -5.50 -24.74 13.35
N THR A 36 -4.72 -24.13 14.21
CA THR A 36 -3.29 -24.38 14.38
C THR A 36 -3.04 -25.13 15.68
N LYS A 37 -1.95 -25.91 15.76
CA LYS A 37 -1.50 -26.56 17.00
C LYS A 37 -0.16 -25.95 17.42
N ASP A 38 -0.09 -25.52 18.66
CA ASP A 38 1.17 -25.06 19.22
C ASP A 38 2.13 -26.27 19.51
N LYS A 39 3.36 -25.97 19.96
CA LYS A 39 4.35 -26.98 20.25
C LYS A 39 3.94 -27.95 21.35
N ALA A 40 2.94 -27.59 22.17
CA ALA A 40 2.36 -28.45 23.22
C ALA A 40 1.14 -29.21 22.71
N GLY A 41 0.75 -29.07 21.43
CA GLY A 41 -0.39 -29.76 20.82
C GLY A 41 -1.74 -29.09 21.13
N VAL A 42 -1.75 -27.88 21.73
CA VAL A 42 -2.98 -27.13 22.06
C VAL A 42 -3.50 -26.50 20.80
N GLU A 43 -4.76 -26.74 20.48
CA GLU A 43 -5.44 -26.13 19.33
C GLU A 43 -5.74 -24.67 19.60
N ARG A 44 -5.45 -23.83 18.59
CA ARG A 44 -5.80 -22.41 18.55
C ARG A 44 -6.46 -22.08 17.23
N ILE A 45 -7.37 -21.13 17.25
CA ILE A 45 -7.98 -20.58 16.03
C ILE A 45 -7.18 -19.33 15.66
N ASP A 46 -6.48 -19.42 14.54
CA ASP A 46 -5.76 -18.28 13.94
C ASP A 46 -6.53 -17.76 12.73
N THR A 47 -6.29 -16.49 12.37
CA THR A 47 -6.87 -15.89 11.17
C THR A 47 -5.79 -15.75 10.10
N VAL A 48 -6.02 -16.38 8.95
CA VAL A 48 -5.21 -16.19 7.75
C VAL A 48 -5.88 -15.15 6.86
N TYR A 49 -5.14 -14.11 6.52
CA TYR A 49 -5.62 -13.01 5.67
C TYR A 49 -5.15 -13.21 4.23
N GLN A 50 -5.96 -12.76 3.29
CA GLN A 50 -5.58 -12.66 1.90
C GLN A 50 -4.33 -11.79 1.74
N THR A 51 -3.42 -12.22 0.87
CA THR A 51 -2.19 -11.48 0.54
C THR A 51 -2.05 -11.32 -0.96
N ILE A 52 -1.24 -10.35 -1.38
CA ILE A 52 -0.83 -10.24 -2.78
C ILE A 52 -0.01 -11.48 -3.13
N PRO A 53 -0.44 -12.29 -4.13
CA PRO A 53 0.26 -13.50 -4.52
C PRO A 53 1.58 -13.20 -5.25
N ALA A 54 2.32 -14.25 -5.58
CA ALA A 54 3.48 -14.15 -6.42
C ALA A 54 3.12 -13.62 -7.82
N PHE A 55 3.95 -12.72 -8.34
CA PHE A 55 3.86 -12.20 -9.71
C PHE A 55 5.26 -12.03 -10.29
N LYS A 56 5.36 -11.91 -11.62
CA LYS A 56 6.62 -11.61 -12.31
C LYS A 56 6.36 -10.75 -13.53
N PHE A 57 6.75 -9.48 -13.46
CA PHE A 57 6.51 -8.48 -14.48
C PHE A 57 7.81 -7.82 -14.94
N LEU A 58 7.82 -7.22 -16.13
CA LEU A 58 8.88 -6.31 -16.53
C LEU A 58 8.59 -4.91 -16.00
N ASN A 59 9.60 -4.23 -15.50
CA ASN A 59 9.47 -2.83 -15.15
C ASN A 59 9.82 -1.91 -16.34
N GLN A 60 9.79 -0.60 -16.13
CA GLN A 60 10.16 0.43 -17.10
C GLN A 60 11.60 0.31 -17.63
N ASP A 61 12.49 -0.35 -16.92
CA ASP A 61 13.87 -0.57 -17.30
C ASP A 61 14.10 -1.96 -17.95
N SER A 62 13.01 -2.63 -18.32
CA SER A 62 13.03 -4.00 -18.89
C SER A 62 13.67 -5.03 -17.96
N THR A 63 13.65 -4.78 -16.66
CA THR A 63 14.12 -5.70 -15.63
C THR A 63 12.92 -6.41 -14.99
N TYR A 64 13.08 -7.69 -14.69
CA TYR A 64 12.02 -8.42 -13.97
C TYR A 64 11.93 -7.96 -12.52
N ILE A 65 10.69 -7.66 -12.10
CA ILE A 65 10.29 -7.42 -10.74
C ILE A 65 9.27 -8.47 -10.31
N SER A 66 9.22 -8.76 -9.04
CA SER A 66 8.27 -9.70 -8.44
C SER A 66 7.85 -9.21 -7.07
N GLU A 67 6.99 -9.95 -6.40
CA GLU A 67 6.63 -9.68 -4.99
C GLU A 67 7.87 -9.66 -4.06
N GLU A 68 8.95 -10.37 -4.42
CA GLU A 68 10.21 -10.33 -3.66
C GLU A 68 10.91 -8.97 -3.76
N THR A 69 10.68 -8.19 -4.84
CA THR A 69 11.17 -6.81 -4.97
C THR A 69 10.61 -5.90 -3.86
N PHE A 70 9.41 -6.22 -3.38
CA PHE A 70 8.67 -5.48 -2.35
C PHE A 70 8.75 -6.14 -0.95
N LYS A 71 9.54 -7.21 -0.81
CA LYS A 71 9.66 -7.94 0.45
C LYS A 71 10.12 -7.04 1.60
N GLY A 72 9.38 -7.08 2.70
CA GLY A 72 9.65 -6.26 3.87
C GLY A 72 9.44 -4.76 3.64
N LYS A 73 8.73 -4.37 2.58
CA LYS A 73 8.36 -2.99 2.28
C LYS A 73 6.86 -2.79 2.43
N VAL A 74 6.50 -1.59 2.83
CA VAL A 74 5.16 -1.03 2.63
C VAL A 74 5.13 -0.44 1.23
N TYR A 75 4.09 -0.68 0.46
CA TYR A 75 4.00 -0.05 -0.86
C TYR A 75 2.60 0.42 -1.21
N VAL A 76 2.55 1.41 -2.10
CA VAL A 76 1.31 1.93 -2.69
C VAL A 76 1.21 1.41 -4.11
N ALA A 77 0.11 0.73 -4.44
CA ALA A 77 -0.17 0.22 -5.77
C ALA A 77 -1.29 1.00 -6.45
N ASP A 78 -1.23 1.12 -7.78
CA ASP A 78 -2.30 1.65 -8.62
C ASP A 78 -2.32 0.99 -10.00
N PHE A 79 -3.41 1.24 -10.75
CA PHE A 79 -3.63 0.75 -12.11
C PHE A 79 -3.86 1.94 -13.03
N PHE A 80 -3.14 1.99 -14.16
CA PHE A 80 -3.14 3.13 -15.06
C PHE A 80 -2.86 2.70 -16.51
N PHE A 81 -2.88 3.64 -17.42
CA PHE A 81 -2.31 3.50 -18.77
C PHE A 81 -1.79 4.86 -19.25
N THR A 82 -0.74 4.84 -20.07
CA THR A 82 0.03 6.06 -20.40
C THR A 82 -0.74 7.02 -21.30
N SER A 83 -1.70 6.53 -22.08
CA SER A 83 -2.54 7.30 -22.98
C SER A 83 -3.84 7.83 -22.35
N CYS A 84 -4.08 7.56 -21.06
CA CYS A 84 -5.25 8.05 -20.33
C CYS A 84 -5.29 9.57 -20.31
N THR A 85 -6.43 10.15 -20.75
CA THR A 85 -6.63 11.60 -20.80
C THR A 85 -7.56 12.12 -19.71
N THR A 86 -8.12 11.23 -18.89
CA THR A 86 -9.13 11.55 -17.88
C THR A 86 -8.54 11.65 -16.48
N ILE A 87 -8.48 10.55 -15.73
CA ILE A 87 -8.13 10.55 -14.31
C ILE A 87 -6.63 10.36 -14.03
N CYS A 88 -5.89 9.57 -14.85
CA CYS A 88 -4.49 9.23 -14.58
C CYS A 88 -3.56 10.44 -14.42
N PRO A 89 -3.69 11.54 -15.22
CA PRO A 89 -2.84 12.72 -15.02
C PRO A 89 -3.00 13.35 -13.63
N THR A 90 -4.23 13.34 -13.08
CA THR A 90 -4.49 13.84 -11.73
C THR A 90 -3.99 12.86 -10.68
N MET A 91 -4.27 11.55 -10.84
CA MET A 91 -3.79 10.51 -9.96
C MET A 91 -2.27 10.53 -9.83
N HIS A 92 -1.53 10.44 -10.93
CA HIS A 92 -0.07 10.37 -10.86
C HIS A 92 0.58 11.68 -10.38
N ARG A 93 -0.04 12.84 -10.61
CA ARG A 93 0.38 14.09 -9.97
C ARG A 93 0.21 14.00 -8.44
N ASN A 94 -0.90 13.47 -7.97
CA ASN A 94 -1.18 13.28 -6.55
C ASN A 94 -0.26 12.21 -5.94
N LEU A 95 -0.09 11.04 -6.60
CA LEU A 95 0.81 9.99 -6.12
C LEU A 95 2.27 10.47 -6.07
N LYS A 96 2.66 11.36 -6.99
CA LYS A 96 3.98 11.99 -6.94
C LYS A 96 4.18 12.81 -5.67
N THR A 97 3.15 13.45 -5.11
CA THR A 97 3.30 14.17 -3.82
C THR A 97 3.59 13.20 -2.68
N VAL A 98 2.98 12.00 -2.70
CA VAL A 98 3.28 10.93 -1.73
C VAL A 98 4.70 10.40 -1.95
N TYR A 99 5.08 10.15 -3.20
CA TYR A 99 6.43 9.71 -3.55
C TYR A 99 7.50 10.70 -3.06
N GLU A 100 7.36 11.99 -3.33
CA GLU A 100 8.33 13.01 -2.92
C GLU A 100 8.51 13.04 -1.39
N GLU A 101 7.43 12.83 -0.63
CA GLU A 101 7.46 12.80 0.84
C GLU A 101 8.17 11.55 1.38
N PHE A 102 7.96 10.39 0.73
CA PHE A 102 8.44 9.11 1.24
C PHE A 102 9.64 8.50 0.47
N LYS A 103 10.10 9.09 -0.64
CA LYS A 103 11.18 8.52 -1.48
C LYS A 103 12.48 8.23 -0.74
N SER A 104 12.78 8.97 0.32
CA SER A 104 13.98 8.76 1.15
C SER A 104 13.78 7.67 2.22
N ASN A 105 12.54 7.21 2.45
CA ASN A 105 12.28 6.14 3.40
C ASN A 105 12.63 4.78 2.74
N PRO A 106 13.58 4.00 3.29
CA PRO A 106 13.96 2.72 2.70
C PRO A 106 12.83 1.68 2.69
N ASP A 107 11.85 1.81 3.57
CA ASP A 107 10.77 0.85 3.76
C ASP A 107 9.52 1.14 2.90
N VAL A 108 9.52 2.21 2.10
CA VAL A 108 8.39 2.58 1.23
C VAL A 108 8.74 2.40 -0.23
N MET A 109 7.83 1.81 -1.00
CA MET A 109 7.91 1.67 -2.46
C MET A 109 6.57 2.01 -3.13
N PHE A 110 6.59 2.11 -4.47
CA PHE A 110 5.42 2.38 -5.29
C PHE A 110 5.38 1.42 -6.47
N LEU A 111 4.18 0.99 -6.86
CA LEU A 111 3.97 0.01 -7.93
C LEU A 111 2.77 0.41 -8.78
N SER A 112 3.00 0.88 -9.98
CA SER A 112 1.95 1.20 -10.95
C SER A 112 1.87 0.14 -12.02
N HIS A 113 0.72 -0.56 -12.11
CA HIS A 113 0.47 -1.57 -13.12
C HIS A 113 -0.18 -0.94 -14.35
N THR A 114 0.44 -1.09 -15.54
CA THR A 114 -0.29 -0.72 -16.75
C THR A 114 -1.39 -1.71 -17.06
N ILE A 115 -2.52 -1.20 -17.57
CA ILE A 115 -3.64 -2.01 -18.08
C ILE A 115 -3.72 -1.99 -19.61
N ASP A 116 -2.86 -1.24 -20.29
CA ASP A 116 -2.76 -1.21 -21.75
C ASP A 116 -1.55 -2.02 -22.25
N PHE A 117 -1.71 -3.34 -22.28
CA PHE A 117 -0.66 -4.28 -22.67
C PHE A 117 -0.23 -4.17 -24.13
N LYS A 118 -1.04 -3.51 -24.96
CA LYS A 118 -0.76 -3.32 -26.36
C LYS A 118 0.24 -2.20 -26.59
N TYR A 119 0.11 -1.07 -25.91
CA TYR A 119 0.89 0.13 -26.15
C TYR A 119 1.94 0.40 -25.08
N ASP A 120 1.64 0.14 -23.83
CA ASP A 120 2.49 0.48 -22.69
C ASP A 120 3.64 -0.51 -22.48
N LYS A 121 4.47 -0.70 -23.50
CA LYS A 121 5.68 -1.52 -23.38
C LYS A 121 6.70 -0.84 -22.45
N PRO A 122 7.70 -1.57 -21.89
CA PRO A 122 8.68 -1.01 -20.97
C PRO A 122 9.30 0.31 -21.42
N ALA A 123 9.65 0.43 -22.70
CA ALA A 123 10.21 1.68 -23.24
C ALA A 123 9.23 2.87 -23.20
N VAL A 124 7.91 2.62 -23.31
CA VAL A 124 6.86 3.63 -23.15
C VAL A 124 6.73 4.01 -21.69
N LEU A 125 6.67 3.01 -20.79
CA LEU A 125 6.65 3.21 -19.36
C LEU A 125 7.86 4.01 -18.86
N LYS A 126 9.05 3.77 -19.41
CA LYS A 126 10.25 4.53 -19.08
C LYS A 126 10.09 6.03 -19.42
N LYS A 127 9.65 6.33 -20.63
CA LYS A 127 9.38 7.73 -21.03
C LYS A 127 8.31 8.38 -20.16
N TYR A 128 7.32 7.60 -19.74
CA TYR A 128 6.27 8.09 -18.84
C TYR A 128 6.83 8.40 -17.44
N ALA A 129 7.64 7.51 -16.87
CA ALA A 129 8.33 7.74 -15.60
C ALA A 129 9.24 8.99 -15.67
N GLU A 130 10.03 9.14 -16.75
CA GLU A 130 10.87 10.31 -17.00
C GLU A 130 10.04 11.61 -17.06
N LYS A 131 8.89 11.60 -17.76
CA LYS A 131 7.96 12.74 -17.82
C LYS A 131 7.41 13.11 -16.44
N LEU A 132 7.20 12.14 -15.56
CA LEU A 132 6.82 12.38 -14.18
C LEU A 132 8.01 12.85 -13.31
N GLY A 133 9.24 12.79 -13.80
CA GLY A 133 10.46 13.08 -13.04
C GLY A 133 10.79 11.99 -12.02
N ILE A 134 10.37 10.75 -12.30
CA ILE A 134 10.66 9.59 -11.44
C ILE A 134 11.95 8.93 -11.94
N THR A 135 12.88 8.75 -11.00
CA THR A 135 14.17 8.11 -11.25
C THR A 135 14.46 7.08 -10.15
N GLY A 136 15.30 6.10 -10.47
CA GLY A 136 15.67 5.03 -9.54
C GLY A 136 14.60 3.94 -9.43
N ASP A 137 14.68 3.17 -8.35
CA ASP A 137 13.98 1.91 -8.15
C ASP A 137 12.78 1.98 -7.19
N LYS A 138 12.52 3.14 -6.59
CA LYS A 138 11.47 3.32 -5.59
C LYS A 138 10.06 3.27 -6.16
N TRP A 139 9.89 3.66 -7.42
CA TRP A 139 8.61 3.59 -8.11
C TRP A 139 8.76 2.75 -9.37
N GLN A 140 8.13 1.59 -9.33
CA GLN A 140 8.14 0.60 -10.41
C GLN A 140 6.86 0.74 -11.25
N PHE A 141 7.03 0.83 -12.56
CA PHE A 141 5.95 0.80 -13.55
C PHE A 141 5.95 -0.57 -14.20
N ALA A 142 4.97 -1.39 -13.85
CA ALA A 142 4.95 -2.82 -14.17
C ALA A 142 4.16 -3.11 -15.45
N TYR A 143 4.77 -3.93 -16.31
CA TYR A 143 4.22 -4.50 -17.52
C TYR A 143 4.14 -6.02 -17.38
N GLY A 144 2.92 -6.56 -17.33
CA GLY A 144 2.62 -7.98 -17.25
C GLY A 144 1.71 -8.47 -18.36
N SER A 145 1.21 -9.70 -18.28
CA SER A 145 0.12 -10.15 -19.14
C SER A 145 -1.22 -9.54 -18.69
N LYS A 146 -2.16 -9.41 -19.64
CA LYS A 146 -3.51 -8.92 -19.35
C LYS A 146 -4.17 -9.76 -18.25
N GLU A 147 -4.11 -11.06 -18.41
CA GLU A 147 -4.78 -12.03 -17.54
C GLU A 147 -4.25 -11.91 -16.11
N GLU A 148 -2.92 -11.83 -15.93
CA GLU A 148 -2.30 -11.72 -14.62
C GLU A 148 -2.61 -10.38 -13.95
N VAL A 149 -2.47 -9.25 -14.68
CA VAL A 149 -2.72 -7.92 -14.11
C VAL A 149 -4.19 -7.73 -13.77
N TYR A 150 -5.12 -8.19 -14.62
CA TYR A 150 -6.56 -8.08 -14.35
C TYR A 150 -6.98 -8.98 -13.19
N HIS A 151 -6.42 -10.20 -13.11
CA HIS A 151 -6.66 -11.08 -11.97
C HIS A 151 -6.17 -10.46 -10.65
N LEU A 152 -4.95 -9.91 -10.64
CA LEU A 152 -4.41 -9.21 -9.47
C LEU A 152 -5.27 -8.01 -9.07
N ALA A 153 -5.68 -7.19 -10.04
CA ALA A 153 -6.53 -6.02 -9.79
C ALA A 153 -7.82 -6.41 -9.09
N GLU A 154 -8.56 -7.34 -9.68
CA GLU A 154 -9.89 -7.72 -9.21
C GLU A 154 -9.85 -8.54 -7.90
N LYS A 155 -8.98 -9.55 -7.84
CA LYS A 155 -8.99 -10.51 -6.73
C LYS A 155 -8.15 -10.08 -5.54
N ASN A 156 -7.07 -9.36 -5.76
CA ASN A 156 -6.11 -9.08 -4.69
C ASN A 156 -6.03 -7.61 -4.30
N TYR A 157 -6.13 -6.69 -5.26
CA TYR A 157 -6.19 -5.25 -4.99
C TYR A 157 -7.62 -4.71 -4.87
N LEU A 158 -8.64 -5.55 -5.09
CA LEU A 158 -10.07 -5.23 -4.98
C LEU A 158 -10.46 -4.00 -5.80
N THR A 159 -9.86 -3.84 -6.97
CA THR A 159 -10.11 -2.73 -7.89
C THR A 159 -10.60 -3.23 -9.25
N VAL A 160 -11.49 -2.46 -9.86
CA VAL A 160 -12.06 -2.82 -11.17
C VAL A 160 -11.18 -2.26 -12.28
N VAL A 161 -10.79 -3.13 -13.21
CA VAL A 161 -10.09 -2.82 -14.46
C VAL A 161 -10.78 -3.56 -15.59
N GLN A 162 -11.19 -2.84 -16.63
CA GLN A 162 -11.92 -3.43 -17.73
C GLN A 162 -11.67 -2.68 -19.05
N GLU A 163 -11.51 -3.40 -20.16
CA GLU A 163 -11.59 -2.79 -21.49
C GLU A 163 -13.05 -2.43 -21.80
N ASP A 164 -13.26 -1.22 -22.29
CA ASP A 164 -14.58 -0.76 -22.72
C ASP A 164 -14.45 0.18 -23.92
N SER A 165 -14.74 -0.36 -25.10
CA SER A 165 -14.67 0.38 -26.36
C SER A 165 -15.67 1.54 -26.46
N THR A 166 -16.63 1.65 -25.54
CA THR A 166 -17.59 2.75 -25.47
C THR A 166 -17.03 3.96 -24.73
N THR A 167 -16.00 3.78 -23.95
CA THR A 167 -15.31 4.89 -23.27
C THR A 167 -14.33 5.60 -24.21
N ARG A 168 -14.09 6.88 -23.95
CA ARG A 168 -13.18 7.70 -24.77
C ARG A 168 -11.78 7.11 -24.89
N ASP A 169 -11.27 6.54 -23.81
CA ASP A 169 -9.90 6.08 -23.69
C ASP A 169 -9.79 4.53 -23.82
N GLY A 170 -10.92 3.83 -24.05
CA GLY A 170 -10.94 2.39 -24.29
C GLY A 170 -10.91 1.51 -23.03
N PHE A 171 -10.89 2.12 -21.84
CA PHE A 171 -10.79 1.42 -20.57
C PHE A 171 -11.68 2.04 -19.50
N ILE A 172 -12.19 1.19 -18.60
CA ILE A 172 -12.71 1.58 -17.29
C ILE A 172 -11.70 1.14 -16.26
N HIS A 173 -11.26 2.07 -15.44
CA HIS A 173 -10.47 1.78 -14.24
C HIS A 173 -10.86 2.73 -13.11
N GLN A 174 -10.81 2.22 -11.92
CA GLN A 174 -11.02 3.02 -10.71
C GLN A 174 -9.72 3.72 -10.31
N GLY A 175 -9.83 4.96 -9.89
CA GLY A 175 -8.69 5.80 -9.51
C GLY A 175 -8.13 5.49 -8.11
N TRP A 176 -8.04 4.23 -7.71
CA TRP A 176 -7.63 3.84 -6.38
C TRP A 176 -6.12 3.75 -6.22
N PHE A 177 -5.62 4.29 -5.09
CA PHE A 177 -4.34 3.93 -4.51
C PHE A 177 -4.56 2.90 -3.42
N VAL A 178 -3.89 1.76 -3.52
CA VAL A 178 -4.03 0.65 -2.58
C VAL A 178 -2.77 0.54 -1.74
N LEU A 179 -2.92 0.63 -0.41
CA LEU A 179 -1.83 0.55 0.55
C LEU A 179 -1.62 -0.91 0.98
N ILE A 180 -0.40 -1.40 0.86
CA ILE A 180 -0.01 -2.78 1.15
C ILE A 180 1.09 -2.79 2.22
N ASP A 181 0.96 -3.69 3.20
CA ASP A 181 1.94 -3.85 4.30
C ASP A 181 3.10 -4.81 3.96
N LYS A 182 4.05 -4.92 4.88
CA LYS A 182 5.22 -5.80 4.76
C LYS A 182 4.87 -7.31 4.66
N GLN A 183 3.66 -7.69 5.12
CA GLN A 183 3.10 -9.04 4.99
C GLN A 183 2.27 -9.22 3.72
N LYS A 184 2.29 -8.26 2.80
CA LYS A 184 1.56 -8.26 1.53
C LYS A 184 0.03 -8.21 1.69
N ARG A 185 -0.50 -7.67 2.81
CA ARG A 185 -1.93 -7.52 3.08
C ARG A 185 -2.39 -6.11 2.71
N MET A 186 -3.60 -6.00 2.22
CA MET A 186 -4.22 -4.71 1.92
C MET A 186 -4.64 -3.99 3.21
N ARG A 187 -4.19 -2.74 3.38
CA ARG A 187 -4.41 -1.93 4.58
C ARG A 187 -5.24 -0.67 4.33
N GLY A 188 -5.48 -0.31 3.09
CA GLY A 188 -6.31 0.84 2.71
C GLY A 188 -6.50 0.97 1.21
N ALA A 189 -7.55 1.71 0.82
CA ALA A 189 -7.79 2.15 -0.54
C ALA A 189 -8.25 3.62 -0.52
N TYR A 190 -7.69 4.44 -1.41
CA TYR A 190 -7.87 5.89 -1.41
C TYR A 190 -8.12 6.37 -2.84
N ASP A 191 -9.12 7.21 -3.03
CA ASP A 191 -9.39 7.83 -4.33
C ASP A 191 -8.24 8.79 -4.68
N GLY A 192 -7.38 8.38 -5.61
CA GLY A 192 -6.19 9.11 -6.04
C GLY A 192 -6.49 10.42 -6.76
N THR A 193 -7.76 10.66 -7.15
CA THR A 193 -8.19 11.91 -7.76
C THR A 193 -8.53 12.98 -6.72
N LYS A 194 -8.70 12.60 -5.43
CA LYS A 194 -9.13 13.48 -4.35
C LYS A 194 -8.00 13.79 -3.39
N THR A 195 -7.65 15.07 -3.27
CA THR A 195 -6.55 15.53 -2.42
C THR A 195 -6.71 15.10 -0.95
N GLU A 196 -7.92 15.16 -0.41
CA GLU A 196 -8.19 14.76 0.98
C GLU A 196 -7.93 13.26 1.23
N GLN A 197 -8.21 12.41 0.23
CA GLN A 197 -7.92 10.97 0.31
C GLN A 197 -6.41 10.70 0.21
N VAL A 198 -5.71 11.47 -0.61
CA VAL A 198 -4.25 11.38 -0.74
C VAL A 198 -3.55 11.81 0.55
N GLU A 199 -4.03 12.87 1.20
CA GLU A 199 -3.51 13.28 2.52
C GLU A 199 -3.84 12.24 3.62
N GLN A 200 -4.97 11.53 3.50
CA GLN A 200 -5.26 10.41 4.41
C GLN A 200 -4.30 9.23 4.16
N LEU A 201 -4.00 8.88 2.90
CA LEU A 201 -2.99 7.88 2.54
C LEU A 201 -1.63 8.18 3.19
N LYS A 202 -1.16 9.44 3.14
CA LYS A 202 0.11 9.85 3.76
C LYS A 202 0.11 9.61 5.28
N LYS A 203 -0.98 9.98 5.96
CA LYS A 203 -1.13 9.75 7.41
C LYS A 203 -1.13 8.25 7.74
N ASP A 204 -1.84 7.46 6.94
CA ASP A 204 -1.95 6.02 7.14
C ASP A 204 -0.65 5.30 6.82
N LEU A 205 0.15 5.77 5.85
CA LEU A 205 1.52 5.33 5.63
C LEU A 205 2.40 5.50 6.89
N VAL A 206 2.32 6.65 7.56
CA VAL A 206 3.06 6.89 8.80
C VAL A 206 2.62 5.93 9.91
N ILE A 207 1.30 5.71 10.06
CA ILE A 207 0.77 4.75 11.04
C ILE A 207 1.28 3.35 10.73
N LEU A 208 1.16 2.90 9.48
CA LEU A 208 1.56 1.56 9.06
C LEU A 208 3.06 1.32 9.27
N LEU A 209 3.90 2.29 8.93
CA LEU A 209 5.35 2.21 9.17
C LEU A 209 5.70 2.13 10.67
N ALA A 210 4.85 2.67 11.55
CA ALA A 210 5.03 2.56 12.99
C ALA A 210 4.56 1.21 13.54
N GLU A 211 3.50 0.61 12.96
CA GLU A 211 3.03 -0.74 13.30
C GLU A 211 4.05 -1.83 12.97
N GLU A 212 4.83 -1.63 11.89
CA GLU A 212 5.72 -2.62 11.28
C GLU A 212 7.18 -2.55 11.78
N LYS A 213 7.42 -1.74 12.83
CA LYS A 213 8.70 -1.67 13.54
C LYS A 213 8.81 -2.75 14.60
#